data_c6f837e513809a3abf9ec03da7b29958
#
_entry.id   c6f837e513809a3abf9ec03da7b29958
#
_cell.length_a   1.000
_cell.length_b   1.000
_cell.length_c   1.000
_cell.angle_alpha   90.00
_cell.angle_beta   90.00
_cell.angle_gamma   90.00
#
_symmetry.space_group_name_H-M   'P 1'
#
loop_
_entity.id
_entity.type
_entity.pdbx_description
1 polymer ?
#
loop_
_entity_poly.entity_id
_entity_poly.type
_entity_poly.pdbx_seq_one_letter_code
_entity_poly.pdbx_strand_id
1 'polypeptide(L)'
;MESELEYQLSNFWTIERRKKYEEAMKKVLSLLESFDEEYYEKKGNHIIRFTEKRLKTPESIYEKIVRKKKKFTIDTIEVDINDLAGVRIICFDIAQIYKLACVIGKQESFEIKKVKDYVRKPKENGYQSYHIQLKVDGVKVEIQIRTILMDAWSSLDRILIYKKDEKISREIKDNIEKYAKWSMRMDKMVHSMMKA
;
A
#
# COMPACT_ATOMS: atom_id res chain seq x y z
N MET A 1 -27.57 18.13 6.17
CA MET A 1 -26.98 16.94 5.49
C MET A 1 -25.46 17.06 5.40
N GLU A 2 -24.89 18.13 4.85
CA GLU A 2 -23.44 18.34 4.82
C GLU A 2 -22.79 18.41 6.21
N SER A 3 -23.39 19.15 7.15
CA SER A 3 -22.92 19.27 8.53
C SER A 3 -22.95 17.95 9.32
N GLU A 4 -23.93 17.08 9.10
CA GLU A 4 -24.03 15.76 9.74
C GLU A 4 -22.95 14.82 9.21
N LEU A 5 -22.66 14.88 7.91
CA LEU A 5 -21.63 14.09 7.27
C LEU A 5 -20.23 14.51 7.73
N GLU A 6 -19.95 15.81 7.78
CA GLU A 6 -18.70 16.35 8.32
C GLU A 6 -18.49 15.96 9.77
N TYR A 7 -19.54 15.98 10.57
CA TYR A 7 -19.50 15.53 11.97
C TYR A 7 -19.19 14.04 12.08
N GLN A 8 -19.84 13.18 11.28
CA GLN A 8 -19.56 11.75 11.26
C GLN A 8 -18.15 11.43 10.76
N LEU A 9 -17.64 12.17 9.77
CA LEU A 9 -16.29 12.04 9.25
C LEU A 9 -15.24 12.45 10.27
N SER A 10 -15.40 13.59 10.93
CA SER A 10 -14.46 14.08 11.93
C SER A 10 -14.41 13.17 13.16
N ASN A 11 -15.53 12.52 13.50
CA ASN A 11 -15.64 11.60 14.64
C ASN A 11 -15.31 10.14 14.29
N PHE A 12 -15.08 9.79 13.03
CA PHE A 12 -14.71 8.41 12.69
C PHE A 12 -13.40 7.98 13.38
N TRP A 13 -12.37 8.83 13.34
CA TRP A 13 -11.10 8.57 14.00
C TRP A 13 -11.10 9.03 15.46
N THR A 14 -11.86 8.34 16.33
CA THR A 14 -11.71 8.50 17.78
C THR A 14 -10.29 8.12 18.22
N ILE A 15 -9.86 8.64 19.37
CA ILE A 15 -8.54 8.31 19.96
C ILE A 15 -8.37 6.80 20.10
N GLU A 16 -9.38 6.11 20.62
CA GLU A 16 -9.36 4.66 20.81
C GLU A 16 -9.26 3.90 19.49
N ARG A 17 -10.09 4.25 18.49
CA ARG A 17 -10.06 3.63 17.17
C ARG A 17 -8.73 3.85 16.49
N ARG A 18 -8.21 5.08 16.50
CA ARG A 18 -6.90 5.41 15.95
C ARG A 18 -5.80 4.55 16.60
N LYS A 19 -5.76 4.47 17.92
CA LYS A 19 -4.79 3.65 18.68
C LYS A 19 -4.84 2.19 18.25
N LYS A 20 -6.03 1.61 18.15
CA LYS A 20 -6.23 0.21 17.73
C LYS A 20 -5.63 -0.07 16.35
N TYR A 21 -5.84 0.83 15.39
CA TYR A 21 -5.29 0.70 14.04
C TYR A 21 -3.77 0.94 14.00
N GLU A 22 -3.26 1.87 14.78
CA GLU A 22 -1.82 2.14 14.88
C GLU A 22 -1.07 0.96 15.52
N GLU A 23 -1.63 0.32 16.53
CA GLU A 23 -1.08 -0.89 17.15
C GLU A 23 -1.03 -2.06 16.16
N ALA A 24 -2.08 -2.26 15.36
CA ALA A 24 -2.09 -3.28 14.33
C ALA A 24 -0.99 -3.04 13.26
N MET A 25 -0.82 -1.80 12.81
CA MET A 25 0.27 -1.45 11.87
C MET A 25 1.64 -1.63 12.51
N LYS A 26 1.79 -1.30 13.80
CA LYS A 26 3.05 -1.47 14.53
C LYS A 26 3.46 -2.94 14.60
N LYS A 27 2.52 -3.87 14.85
CA LYS A 27 2.80 -5.31 14.84
C LYS A 27 3.32 -5.79 13.48
N VAL A 28 2.75 -5.30 12.38
CA VAL A 28 3.25 -5.60 11.02
C VAL A 28 4.67 -5.09 10.84
N LEU A 29 4.94 -3.84 11.24
CA LEU A 29 6.28 -3.24 11.09
C LEU A 29 7.31 -3.94 11.94
N SER A 30 7.01 -4.25 13.21
CA SER A 30 7.95 -4.96 14.10
C SER A 30 8.33 -6.35 13.58
N LEU A 31 7.39 -7.09 12.98
CA LEU A 31 7.70 -8.36 12.32
C LEU A 31 8.71 -8.17 11.18
N LEU A 32 8.51 -7.15 10.35
CA LEU A 32 9.34 -6.90 9.18
C LEU A 32 10.72 -6.35 9.56
N GLU A 33 10.78 -5.47 10.55
CA GLU A 33 12.03 -4.94 11.11
C GLU A 33 12.87 -6.07 11.70
N SER A 34 12.29 -6.96 12.52
CA SER A 34 13.00 -8.13 13.06
C SER A 34 13.52 -9.04 11.94
N PHE A 35 12.72 -9.26 10.90
CA PHE A 35 13.16 -10.06 9.76
C PHE A 35 14.29 -9.40 8.96
N ASP A 36 14.24 -8.08 8.76
CA ASP A 36 15.25 -7.33 8.02
C ASP A 36 16.60 -7.32 8.77
N GLU A 37 16.58 -7.19 10.10
CA GLU A 37 17.78 -7.31 10.95
C GLU A 37 18.39 -8.72 10.89
N GLU A 38 17.58 -9.79 11.04
CA GLU A 38 18.06 -11.15 10.88
C GLU A 38 18.62 -11.42 9.48
N TYR A 39 18.05 -10.80 8.47
CA TYR A 39 18.54 -10.92 7.11
C TYR A 39 19.87 -10.21 6.93
N TYR A 40 20.01 -9.00 7.52
CA TYR A 40 21.26 -8.24 7.51
C TYR A 40 22.40 -9.02 8.20
N GLU A 41 22.16 -9.60 9.37
CA GLU A 41 23.15 -10.43 10.07
C GLU A 41 23.66 -11.60 9.23
N LYS A 42 22.77 -12.19 8.40
CA LYS A 42 23.10 -13.36 7.57
C LYS A 42 23.72 -13.01 6.22
N LYS A 43 23.39 -11.84 5.66
CA LYS A 43 23.69 -11.47 4.26
C LYS A 43 24.49 -10.18 4.11
N GLY A 44 24.66 -9.39 5.18
CA GLY A 44 25.40 -8.14 5.17
C GLY A 44 24.68 -6.96 4.50
N ASN A 45 23.41 -7.11 4.15
CA ASN A 45 22.62 -6.05 3.54
C ASN A 45 21.15 -6.11 3.93
N HIS A 46 20.53 -4.95 4.13
CA HIS A 46 19.08 -4.83 4.36
C HIS A 46 18.30 -5.00 3.06
N ILE A 47 17.09 -5.53 3.16
CA ILE A 47 16.16 -5.62 2.03
C ILE A 47 15.06 -4.56 2.08
N ILE A 48 14.79 -3.99 3.25
CA ILE A 48 13.84 -2.89 3.42
C ILE A 48 14.59 -1.56 3.32
N ARG A 49 14.22 -0.76 2.31
CA ARG A 49 14.79 0.58 2.14
C ARG A 49 14.16 1.59 3.09
N PHE A 50 12.84 1.59 3.17
CA PHE A 50 12.05 2.32 4.15
C PHE A 50 10.61 1.79 4.24
N THR A 51 9.93 2.17 5.31
CA THR A 51 8.52 1.86 5.54
C THR A 51 7.72 3.14 5.76
N GLU A 52 6.46 3.13 5.36
CA GLU A 52 5.50 4.20 5.61
C GLU A 52 4.22 3.59 6.17
N LYS A 53 3.67 4.20 7.21
CA LYS A 53 2.35 3.85 7.74
C LYS A 53 1.40 5.05 7.61
N ARG A 54 0.15 4.78 7.32
CA ARG A 54 -0.87 5.82 7.26
C ARG A 54 -2.24 5.31 7.67
N LEU A 55 -3.00 6.17 8.31
CA LEU A 55 -4.45 6.05 8.41
C LEU A 55 -5.08 6.81 7.25
N LYS A 56 -6.16 6.25 6.70
CA LYS A 56 -6.89 6.88 5.62
C LYS A 56 -7.59 8.13 6.14
N THR A 57 -7.46 9.26 5.43
CA THR A 57 -8.08 10.51 5.84
C THR A 57 -9.61 10.43 5.74
N PRO A 58 -10.36 11.19 6.56
CA PRO A 58 -11.81 11.25 6.50
C PRO A 58 -12.34 11.53 5.09
N GLU A 59 -11.74 12.49 4.37
CA GLU A 59 -12.13 12.86 3.00
C GLU A 59 -11.96 11.66 2.04
N SER A 60 -10.83 10.96 2.14
CA SER A 60 -10.56 9.77 1.31
C SER A 60 -11.49 8.59 1.65
N ILE A 61 -11.96 8.49 2.91
CA ILE A 61 -12.98 7.52 3.32
C ILE A 61 -14.30 7.87 2.62
N TYR A 62 -14.72 9.14 2.71
CA TYR A 62 -15.93 9.63 2.08
C TYR A 62 -15.96 9.38 0.56
N GLU A 63 -14.94 9.86 -0.16
CA GLU A 63 -14.80 9.64 -1.61
C GLU A 63 -14.93 8.16 -1.99
N LYS A 64 -14.35 7.27 -1.16
CA LYS A 64 -14.39 5.84 -1.43
C LYS A 64 -15.78 5.24 -1.21
N ILE A 65 -16.52 5.67 -0.20
CA ILE A 65 -17.90 5.24 0.06
C ILE A 65 -18.83 5.73 -1.05
N VAL A 66 -18.71 7.00 -1.46
CA VAL A 66 -19.50 7.58 -2.57
C VAL A 66 -19.23 6.80 -3.87
N ARG A 67 -17.97 6.55 -4.20
CA ARG A 67 -17.59 5.76 -5.39
C ARG A 67 -18.15 4.34 -5.37
N LYS A 68 -18.28 3.74 -4.18
CA LYS A 68 -18.90 2.43 -4.00
C LYS A 68 -20.43 2.46 -3.98
N LYS A 69 -21.04 3.63 -4.06
CA LYS A 69 -22.51 3.85 -3.98
C LYS A 69 -23.12 3.24 -2.71
N LYS A 70 -22.44 3.40 -1.58
CA LYS A 70 -22.87 2.87 -0.28
C LYS A 70 -23.36 4.01 0.63
N LYS A 71 -24.19 3.65 1.64
CA LYS A 71 -24.58 4.60 2.69
C LYS A 71 -23.35 4.89 3.56
N PHE A 72 -23.23 6.14 4.00
CA PHE A 72 -22.17 6.54 4.91
C PHE A 72 -22.56 6.20 6.35
N THR A 73 -22.04 5.13 6.88
CA THR A 73 -22.19 4.68 8.28
C THR A 73 -20.88 4.10 8.78
N ILE A 74 -20.65 4.07 10.08
CA ILE A 74 -19.44 3.46 10.69
C ILE A 74 -19.31 2.00 10.26
N ASP A 75 -20.41 1.24 10.31
CA ASP A 75 -20.43 -0.16 9.90
C ASP A 75 -20.02 -0.35 8.43
N THR A 76 -20.56 0.50 7.55
CA THR A 76 -20.20 0.47 6.12
C THR A 76 -18.73 0.78 5.92
N ILE A 77 -18.18 1.76 6.66
CA ILE A 77 -16.76 2.10 6.58
C ILE A 77 -15.91 0.90 7.01
N GLU A 78 -16.21 0.30 8.16
CA GLU A 78 -15.44 -0.83 8.68
C GLU A 78 -15.58 -2.10 7.83
N VAL A 79 -16.75 -2.34 7.23
CA VAL A 79 -17.00 -3.52 6.39
C VAL A 79 -16.42 -3.35 4.98
N ASP A 80 -16.70 -2.22 4.34
CA ASP A 80 -16.41 -2.05 2.90
C ASP A 80 -15.03 -1.44 2.59
N ILE A 81 -14.38 -0.78 3.57
CA ILE A 81 -13.05 -0.19 3.37
C ILE A 81 -11.97 -1.09 3.98
N ASN A 82 -11.10 -1.63 3.13
CA ASN A 82 -10.03 -2.53 3.56
C ASN A 82 -8.67 -1.84 3.73
N ASP A 83 -8.58 -0.55 3.41
CA ASP A 83 -7.35 0.27 3.45
C ASP A 83 -7.48 1.46 4.42
N LEU A 84 -8.24 1.28 5.52
CA LEU A 84 -8.31 2.26 6.60
C LEU A 84 -6.95 2.45 7.27
N ALA A 85 -6.22 1.36 7.47
CA ALA A 85 -4.81 1.35 7.83
C ALA A 85 -3.98 0.80 6.68
N GLY A 86 -2.91 1.47 6.34
CA GLY A 86 -1.98 1.08 5.28
C GLY A 86 -0.54 1.06 5.77
N VAL A 87 0.19 0.01 5.42
CA VAL A 87 1.64 -0.09 5.57
C VAL A 87 2.23 -0.22 4.18
N ARG A 88 3.15 0.68 3.83
CA ARG A 88 3.94 0.59 2.60
C ARG A 88 5.36 0.21 2.93
N ILE A 89 5.90 -0.72 2.16
CA ILE A 89 7.26 -1.23 2.31
C ILE A 89 7.96 -1.07 0.97
N ILE A 90 9.12 -0.43 0.98
CA ILE A 90 9.93 -0.22 -0.21
C ILE A 90 11.20 -1.05 -0.07
N CYS A 91 11.49 -1.86 -1.08
CA CYS A 91 12.66 -2.68 -1.20
C CYS A 91 13.44 -2.37 -2.50
N PHE A 92 14.62 -2.95 -2.66
CA PHE A 92 15.49 -2.66 -3.79
C PHE A 92 15.19 -3.53 -5.01
N ASP A 93 14.71 -4.76 -4.79
CA ASP A 93 14.61 -5.80 -5.83
C ASP A 93 13.25 -6.51 -5.79
N ILE A 94 12.82 -7.00 -6.95
CA ILE A 94 11.55 -7.75 -7.12
C ILE A 94 11.54 -9.03 -6.26
N ALA A 95 12.66 -9.76 -6.13
CA ALA A 95 12.69 -10.96 -5.31
C ALA A 95 12.47 -10.66 -3.83
N GLN A 96 12.89 -9.50 -3.36
CA GLN A 96 12.68 -9.05 -1.98
C GLN A 96 11.20 -8.80 -1.69
N ILE A 97 10.41 -8.35 -2.67
CA ILE A 97 8.95 -8.22 -2.55
C ILE A 97 8.33 -9.57 -2.14
N TYR A 98 8.66 -10.62 -2.88
CA TYR A 98 8.11 -11.95 -2.62
C TYR A 98 8.64 -12.58 -1.33
N LYS A 99 9.90 -12.28 -0.96
CA LYS A 99 10.48 -12.72 0.31
C LYS A 99 9.72 -12.09 1.50
N LEU A 100 9.50 -10.78 1.49
CA LEU A 100 8.73 -10.07 2.52
C LEU A 100 7.27 -10.57 2.55
N ALA A 101 6.65 -10.77 1.39
CA ALA A 101 5.30 -11.33 1.30
C ALA A 101 5.21 -12.74 1.91
N CYS A 102 6.24 -13.58 1.72
CA CYS A 102 6.32 -14.91 2.32
C CYS A 102 6.43 -14.84 3.85
N VAL A 103 7.23 -13.92 4.39
CA VAL A 103 7.36 -13.71 5.85
C VAL A 103 6.03 -13.32 6.46
N ILE A 104 5.32 -12.35 5.85
CA ILE A 104 3.99 -11.93 6.30
C ILE A 104 2.99 -13.09 6.23
N GLY A 105 3.05 -13.88 5.16
CA GLY A 105 2.14 -15.02 4.95
C GLY A 105 2.33 -16.18 5.91
N LYS A 106 3.52 -16.30 6.53
CA LYS A 106 3.84 -17.33 7.53
C LYS A 106 3.49 -16.93 8.96
N GLN A 107 3.12 -15.66 9.19
CA GLN A 107 2.80 -15.18 10.53
C GLN A 107 1.41 -15.66 10.94
N GLU A 108 1.34 -16.61 11.87
CA GLU A 108 0.10 -17.25 12.32
C GLU A 108 -0.91 -16.27 12.94
N SER A 109 -0.42 -15.18 13.57
CA SER A 109 -1.29 -14.14 14.15
C SER A 109 -1.90 -13.21 13.10
N PHE A 110 -1.56 -13.34 11.82
CA PHE A 110 -2.08 -12.52 10.72
C PHE A 110 -3.08 -13.32 9.87
N GLU A 111 -4.32 -12.85 9.86
CA GLU A 111 -5.36 -13.47 9.03
C GLU A 111 -5.36 -12.87 7.62
N ILE A 112 -4.72 -13.54 6.65
CA ILE A 112 -4.69 -13.11 5.26
C ILE A 112 -6.08 -13.21 4.63
N LYS A 113 -6.62 -12.09 4.15
CA LYS A 113 -7.95 -12.03 3.51
C LYS A 113 -7.87 -12.01 2.00
N LYS A 114 -6.93 -11.28 1.45
CA LYS A 114 -6.78 -11.16 -0.01
C LYS A 114 -5.37 -10.78 -0.39
N VAL A 115 -4.88 -11.36 -1.47
CA VAL A 115 -3.62 -10.99 -2.11
C VAL A 115 -3.90 -10.53 -3.54
N LYS A 116 -3.20 -9.47 -3.98
CA LYS A 116 -3.21 -8.99 -5.37
C LYS A 116 -1.78 -8.73 -5.80
N ASP A 117 -1.32 -9.52 -6.73
CA ASP A 117 0.04 -9.42 -7.28
C ASP A 117 0.01 -8.56 -8.57
N TYR A 118 0.09 -7.25 -8.39
CA TYR A 118 0.25 -6.31 -9.51
C TYR A 118 1.71 -6.17 -9.96
N VAL A 119 2.67 -6.85 -9.31
CA VAL A 119 4.04 -6.96 -9.81
C VAL A 119 4.07 -7.90 -11.00
N ARG A 120 3.42 -9.06 -10.87
CA ARG A 120 3.32 -10.08 -11.92
C ARG A 120 2.30 -9.72 -12.99
N LYS A 121 1.17 -9.10 -12.58
CA LYS A 121 0.08 -8.67 -13.47
C LYS A 121 -0.20 -7.19 -13.24
N PRO A 122 0.60 -6.27 -13.83
CA PRO A 122 0.38 -4.84 -13.72
C PRO A 122 -1.03 -4.42 -14.16
N LYS A 123 -1.52 -3.30 -13.63
CA LYS A 123 -2.75 -2.70 -14.13
C LYS A 123 -2.52 -2.08 -15.51
N GLU A 124 -3.61 -1.78 -16.22
CA GLU A 124 -3.58 -1.17 -17.56
C GLU A 124 -2.79 0.13 -17.60
N ASN A 125 -2.85 0.96 -16.54
CA ASN A 125 -2.07 2.19 -16.44
C ASN A 125 -0.59 1.97 -16.08
N GLY A 126 -0.12 0.72 -15.96
CA GLY A 126 1.25 0.40 -15.57
C GLY A 126 1.52 0.32 -14.07
N TYR A 127 0.51 0.48 -13.22
CA TYR A 127 0.66 0.37 -11.78
C TYR A 127 1.15 -1.00 -11.34
N GLN A 128 2.21 -1.03 -10.52
CA GLN A 128 2.78 -2.23 -9.91
C GLN A 128 2.86 -2.10 -8.39
N SER A 129 2.52 -3.15 -7.69
CA SER A 129 2.67 -3.31 -6.24
C SER A 129 2.20 -4.71 -5.84
N TYR A 130 2.77 -5.29 -4.80
CA TYR A 130 2.22 -6.48 -4.16
C TYR A 130 1.33 -6.06 -2.99
N HIS A 131 0.04 -6.39 -3.04
CA HIS A 131 -0.93 -6.01 -2.03
C HIS A 131 -1.34 -7.21 -1.20
N ILE A 132 -1.31 -7.05 0.12
CA ILE A 132 -1.85 -8.02 1.07
C ILE A 132 -2.90 -7.31 1.92
N GLN A 133 -4.13 -7.77 1.89
CA GLN A 133 -5.18 -7.38 2.82
C GLN A 133 -5.27 -8.44 3.90
N LEU A 134 -5.06 -8.04 5.14
CA LEU A 134 -5.05 -8.95 6.28
C LEU A 134 -5.74 -8.33 7.49
N LYS A 135 -5.96 -9.15 8.52
CA LYS A 135 -6.34 -8.68 9.85
C LYS A 135 -5.25 -9.01 10.85
N VAL A 136 -4.98 -8.06 11.72
CA VAL A 136 -4.14 -8.21 12.92
C VAL A 136 -5.02 -7.91 14.12
N ASP A 137 -5.23 -8.86 15.01
CA ASP A 137 -6.14 -8.74 16.14
C ASP A 137 -7.55 -8.25 15.74
N GLY A 138 -8.06 -8.76 14.62
CA GLY A 138 -9.35 -8.35 14.06
C GLY A 138 -9.35 -7.02 13.28
N VAL A 139 -8.26 -6.25 13.29
CA VAL A 139 -8.13 -4.96 12.61
C VAL A 139 -7.64 -5.14 11.18
N LYS A 140 -8.33 -4.55 10.21
CA LYS A 140 -7.94 -4.60 8.80
C LYS A 140 -6.73 -3.71 8.52
N VAL A 141 -5.71 -4.29 7.90
CA VAL A 141 -4.52 -3.58 7.42
C VAL A 141 -4.26 -3.95 5.95
N GLU A 142 -4.01 -2.97 5.11
CA GLU A 142 -3.52 -3.19 3.74
C GLU A 142 -2.01 -2.96 3.70
N ILE A 143 -1.27 -3.99 3.28
CA ILE A 143 0.18 -3.89 3.08
C ILE A 143 0.44 -3.74 1.58
N GLN A 144 1.30 -2.80 1.21
CA GLN A 144 1.75 -2.56 -0.16
C GLN A 144 3.27 -2.70 -0.20
N ILE A 145 3.78 -3.69 -0.93
CA ILE A 145 5.22 -3.90 -1.09
C ILE A 145 5.59 -3.53 -2.51
N ARG A 146 6.63 -2.70 -2.67
CA ARG A 146 7.09 -2.15 -3.95
C ARG A 146 8.60 -2.08 -4.01
N THR A 147 9.15 -2.01 -5.22
CA THR A 147 10.49 -1.50 -5.41
C THR A 147 10.51 0.04 -5.37
N ILE A 148 11.70 0.63 -5.29
CA ILE A 148 11.90 2.09 -5.38
C ILE A 148 11.29 2.63 -6.67
N LEU A 149 11.48 1.94 -7.80
CA LEU A 149 10.99 2.39 -9.10
C LEU A 149 9.46 2.31 -9.21
N MET A 150 8.84 1.28 -8.66
CA MET A 150 7.39 1.15 -8.56
C MET A 150 6.77 2.26 -7.71
N ASP A 151 7.43 2.64 -6.61
CA ASP A 151 6.92 3.69 -5.74
C ASP A 151 7.10 5.08 -6.35
N ALA A 152 8.23 5.35 -7.02
CA ALA A 152 8.47 6.56 -7.76
C ALA A 152 7.41 6.77 -8.86
N TRP A 153 7.13 5.73 -9.66
CA TRP A 153 6.06 5.76 -10.66
C TRP A 153 4.69 6.06 -10.03
N SER A 154 4.34 5.34 -8.95
CA SER A 154 3.05 5.53 -8.28
C SER A 154 2.87 6.93 -7.69
N SER A 155 3.96 7.55 -7.26
CA SER A 155 3.96 8.91 -6.72
C SER A 155 3.72 9.94 -7.83
N LEU A 156 4.35 9.76 -8.99
CA LEU A 156 4.14 10.62 -10.17
C LEU A 156 2.73 10.48 -10.73
N ASP A 157 2.23 9.26 -10.92
CA ASP A 157 0.86 9.00 -11.37
C ASP A 157 -0.17 9.72 -10.47
N ARG A 158 0.04 9.66 -9.14
CA ARG A 158 -0.85 10.33 -8.17
C ARG A 158 -0.80 11.85 -8.26
N ILE A 159 0.37 12.43 -8.49
CA ILE A 159 0.55 13.89 -8.58
C ILE A 159 0.03 14.42 -9.92
N LEU A 160 0.34 13.74 -11.01
CA LEU A 160 0.11 14.22 -12.35
C LEU A 160 -1.27 13.85 -12.91
N ILE A 161 -1.81 12.69 -12.51
CA ILE A 161 -3.06 12.15 -13.05
C ILE A 161 -4.19 12.17 -12.03
N TYR A 162 -3.98 11.55 -10.86
CA TYR A 162 -5.09 11.25 -9.94
C TYR A 162 -5.67 12.48 -9.23
N LYS A 163 -4.89 13.55 -9.03
CA LYS A 163 -5.32 14.75 -8.28
C LYS A 163 -5.78 15.91 -9.16
N LYS A 164 -5.73 15.77 -10.47
CA LYS A 164 -6.16 16.84 -11.38
C LYS A 164 -7.56 16.55 -11.93
N ASP A 165 -8.55 17.39 -11.56
CA ASP A 165 -9.89 17.43 -12.18
C ASP A 165 -9.87 17.98 -13.61
N GLU A 166 -8.74 18.54 -14.06
CA GLU A 166 -8.54 19.09 -15.39
C GLU A 166 -8.21 18.00 -16.41
N LYS A 167 -8.58 18.23 -17.66
CA LYS A 167 -8.25 17.34 -18.79
C LYS A 167 -6.74 17.19 -18.92
N ILE A 168 -6.22 16.05 -18.44
CA ILE A 168 -4.81 15.71 -18.57
C ILE A 168 -4.47 15.53 -20.04
N SER A 169 -3.40 16.18 -20.51
CA SER A 169 -2.97 16.07 -21.89
C SER A 169 -2.59 14.62 -22.25
N ARG A 170 -2.81 14.25 -23.51
CA ARG A 170 -2.44 12.93 -24.03
C ARG A 170 -0.93 12.68 -23.85
N GLU A 171 -0.12 13.71 -24.04
CA GLU A 171 1.33 13.64 -23.88
C GLU A 171 1.75 13.22 -22.46
N ILE A 172 1.12 13.78 -21.41
CA ILE A 172 1.40 13.39 -20.01
C ILE A 172 1.03 11.92 -19.78
N LYS A 173 -0.12 11.47 -20.30
CA LYS A 173 -0.53 10.06 -20.19
C LYS A 173 0.46 9.13 -20.87
N ASP A 174 0.84 9.45 -22.10
CA ASP A 174 1.80 8.66 -22.88
C ASP A 174 3.18 8.60 -22.19
N ASN A 175 3.62 9.69 -21.58
CA ASN A 175 4.88 9.75 -20.84
C ASN A 175 4.83 8.92 -19.54
N ILE A 176 3.74 8.93 -18.80
CA ILE A 176 3.54 8.09 -17.60
C ILE A 176 3.54 6.59 -17.99
N GLU A 177 2.91 6.22 -19.09
CA GLU A 177 2.95 4.84 -19.58
C GLU A 177 4.37 4.42 -20.04
N LYS A 178 5.10 5.29 -20.71
CA LYS A 178 6.51 5.05 -21.07
C LYS A 178 7.37 4.86 -19.83
N TYR A 179 7.18 5.73 -18.82
CA TYR A 179 7.87 5.61 -17.54
C TYR A 179 7.59 4.26 -16.88
N ALA A 180 6.33 3.79 -16.84
CA ALA A 180 5.98 2.49 -16.31
C ALA A 180 6.76 1.35 -16.99
N LYS A 181 6.83 1.37 -18.33
CA LYS A 181 7.57 0.38 -19.12
C LYS A 181 9.08 0.40 -18.83
N TRP A 182 9.66 1.58 -18.70
CA TRP A 182 11.08 1.74 -18.35
C TRP A 182 11.36 1.26 -16.92
N SER A 183 10.55 1.65 -15.96
CA SER A 183 10.61 1.22 -14.57
C SER A 183 10.63 -0.31 -14.44
N MET A 184 9.73 -1.00 -15.17
CA MET A 184 9.69 -2.47 -15.23
C MET A 184 10.97 -3.09 -15.81
N ARG A 185 11.56 -2.46 -16.83
CA ARG A 185 12.82 -2.94 -17.42
C ARG A 185 13.98 -2.75 -16.46
N MET A 186 14.05 -1.59 -15.82
CA MET A 186 15.10 -1.29 -14.83
C MET A 186 15.01 -2.22 -13.61
N ASP A 187 13.80 -2.50 -13.10
CA ASP A 187 13.62 -3.46 -12.00
C ASP A 187 14.14 -4.87 -12.37
N LYS A 188 13.93 -5.32 -13.62
CA LYS A 188 14.49 -6.59 -14.10
C LYS A 188 16.02 -6.56 -14.18
N MET A 189 16.60 -5.44 -14.59
CA MET A 189 18.07 -5.26 -14.61
C MET A 189 18.64 -5.28 -13.19
N VAL A 190 18.04 -4.53 -12.26
CA VAL A 190 18.43 -4.54 -10.83
C VAL A 190 18.36 -5.96 -10.28
N HIS A 191 17.26 -6.68 -10.54
CA HIS A 191 17.13 -8.08 -10.13
C HIS A 191 18.25 -8.98 -10.66
N SER A 192 18.65 -8.78 -11.93
CA SER A 192 19.78 -9.55 -12.51
C SER A 192 21.12 -9.22 -11.85
N MET A 193 21.37 -7.92 -11.57
CA MET A 193 22.59 -7.48 -10.88
C MET A 193 22.67 -7.99 -9.43
N MET A 194 21.54 -8.06 -8.74
CA MET A 194 21.48 -8.57 -7.36
C MET A 194 21.65 -10.09 -7.24
N LYS A 195 21.66 -10.81 -8.37
CA LYS A 195 21.91 -12.25 -8.43
C LYS A 195 23.37 -12.60 -8.78
N ALA A 196 24.11 -11.64 -9.36
CA ALA A 196 25.49 -11.80 -9.73
C ALA A 196 26.42 -11.71 -8.52
#